data_ee05d08176e0a0d6cba5356a69e79494
#
_entry.id   ee05d08176e0a0d6cba5356a69e79494
#
_cell.length_a   1.000
_cell.length_b   1.000
_cell.length_c   1.000
_cell.angle_alpha   90.00
_cell.angle_beta   90.00
_cell.angle_gamma   90.00
#
_symmetry.space_group_name_H-M   'P 1'
#
loop_
_entity.id
_entity.type
_entity.pdbx_description
1 polymer ?
#
loop_
_entity_poly.entity_id
_entity_poly.type
_entity_poly.pdbx_seq_one_letter_code
_entity_poly.pdbx_strand_id
1 'polypeptide(L)'
;DIISSGESVLDMAYALKKKNARRFFAYCTYALYTNGLEKFDKAYEEGYISGVFGTNLTYRSPELLERPWFHEVDVSKYIAYFIASINHDVSISTVLDPHEKIKTLLSKHQ
;
A
#
# COMPACT_ATOMS: atom_id res chain seq x y z
N ASP A 1 4.08 -4.33 -5.65
CA ASP A 1 5.52 -4.29 -5.91
C ASP A 1 6.17 -2.98 -5.48
N ILE A 2 6.81 -2.24 -6.38
CA ILE A 2 7.58 -1.05 -6.06
C ILE A 2 7.02 0.15 -6.83
N ILE A 3 6.75 1.25 -6.11
CA ILE A 3 6.59 2.55 -6.73
C ILE A 3 7.95 3.25 -6.69
N SER A 4 8.62 3.34 -7.84
CA SER A 4 9.89 4.05 -7.96
C SER A 4 9.62 5.54 -8.20
N SER A 5 9.57 6.00 -9.43
CA SER A 5 9.16 7.38 -9.75
C SER A 5 7.64 7.59 -9.65
N GLY A 6 6.87 6.53 -9.83
CA GLY A 6 5.41 6.57 -9.80
C GLY A 6 4.74 6.93 -11.12
N GLU A 7 5.51 7.12 -12.19
CA GLU A 7 4.95 7.54 -13.49
C GLU A 7 3.96 6.51 -14.04
N SER A 8 4.29 5.20 -13.94
CA SER A 8 3.41 4.13 -14.41
C SER A 8 2.06 4.13 -13.67
N VAL A 9 2.09 4.39 -12.36
CA VAL A 9 0.87 4.47 -11.54
C VAL A 9 0.01 5.66 -11.98
N LEU A 10 0.64 6.80 -12.20
CA LEU A 10 -0.05 8.02 -12.63
C LEU A 10 -0.63 7.87 -14.04
N ASP A 11 0.14 7.28 -14.96
CA ASP A 11 -0.34 7.01 -16.33
C ASP A 11 -1.58 6.10 -16.31
N MET A 12 -1.56 5.07 -15.47
CA MET A 12 -2.71 4.19 -15.29
C MET A 12 -3.92 4.94 -14.72
N ALA A 13 -3.69 5.79 -13.72
CA ALA A 13 -4.76 6.59 -13.12
C ALA A 13 -5.41 7.51 -14.15
N TYR A 14 -4.61 8.18 -14.97
CA TYR A 14 -5.12 9.04 -16.06
C TYR A 14 -5.90 8.25 -17.10
N ALA A 15 -5.39 7.09 -17.50
CA ALA A 15 -6.07 6.23 -18.47
C ALA A 15 -7.42 5.72 -17.95
N LEU A 16 -7.50 5.31 -16.69
CA LEU A 16 -8.71 4.83 -16.07
C LEU A 16 -9.74 5.96 -15.86
N LYS A 17 -9.28 7.17 -15.59
CA LYS A 17 -10.18 8.33 -15.48
C LYS A 17 -10.89 8.61 -16.79
N LYS A 18 -10.20 8.48 -17.92
CA LYS A 18 -10.79 8.59 -19.26
C LYS A 18 -11.88 7.55 -19.52
N LYS A 19 -11.84 6.42 -18.79
CA LYS A 19 -12.85 5.35 -18.87
C LYS A 19 -13.92 5.49 -17.76
N ASN A 20 -14.08 6.66 -17.20
CA ASN A 20 -15.07 7.00 -16.17
C ASN A 20 -14.88 6.25 -14.83
N ALA A 21 -13.66 5.85 -14.48
CA ALA A 21 -13.38 5.33 -13.16
C ALA A 21 -13.64 6.41 -12.10
N ARG A 22 -14.40 6.07 -11.06
CA ARG A 22 -14.75 7.01 -9.99
C ARG A 22 -13.65 7.14 -8.94
N ARG A 23 -13.01 6.03 -8.62
CA ARG A 23 -11.97 5.96 -7.60
C ARG A 23 -10.81 5.14 -8.11
N PHE A 24 -9.61 5.57 -7.76
CA PHE A 24 -8.38 4.84 -8.09
C PHE A 24 -7.53 4.74 -6.82
N PHE A 25 -7.26 3.52 -6.40
CA PHE A 25 -6.36 3.23 -5.30
C PHE A 25 -5.19 2.39 -5.80
N ALA A 26 -3.98 2.75 -5.41
CA ALA A 26 -2.78 1.97 -5.70
C ALA A 26 -2.26 1.33 -4.41
N TYR A 27 -1.76 0.13 -4.53
CA TYR A 27 -1.16 -0.62 -3.42
C TYR A 27 0.24 -1.04 -3.81
N CYS A 28 1.21 -0.81 -2.94
CA CYS A 28 2.60 -1.20 -3.19
C CYS A 28 3.27 -1.68 -1.91
N THR A 29 4.28 -2.53 -2.07
CA THR A 29 5.12 -2.94 -0.94
C THR A 29 6.11 -1.84 -0.59
N TYR A 30 6.78 -1.27 -1.60
CA TYR A 30 7.80 -0.25 -1.42
C TYR A 30 7.41 1.02 -2.17
N ALA A 31 7.19 2.11 -1.44
CA ALA A 31 6.86 3.41 -2.02
C ALA A 31 8.07 4.33 -1.89
N LEU A 32 8.85 4.47 -2.95
CA LEU A 32 10.12 5.20 -2.94
C LEU A 32 9.99 6.66 -3.37
N TYR A 33 9.13 6.96 -4.35
CA TYR A 33 8.89 8.30 -4.87
C TYR A 33 10.18 9.04 -5.26
N THR A 34 11.00 8.41 -6.10
CA THR A 34 12.33 8.90 -6.47
C THR A 34 12.33 10.28 -7.16
N ASN A 35 11.21 10.67 -7.75
CA ASN A 35 11.04 11.97 -8.44
C ASN A 35 10.20 12.97 -7.60
N GLY A 36 10.08 12.74 -6.29
CA GLY A 36 9.31 13.61 -5.40
C GLY A 36 7.82 13.28 -5.35
N LEU A 37 7.06 14.09 -4.63
CA LEU A 37 5.65 13.86 -4.32
C LEU A 37 4.69 14.76 -5.11
N GLU A 38 5.20 15.77 -5.79
CA GLU A 38 4.39 16.85 -6.38
C GLU A 38 3.40 16.35 -7.45
N LYS A 39 3.82 15.40 -8.27
CA LYS A 39 2.95 14.81 -9.30
C LYS A 39 1.78 14.04 -8.69
N PHE A 40 2.01 13.36 -7.55
CA PHE A 40 0.97 12.67 -6.80
C PHE A 40 0.04 13.66 -6.10
N ASP A 41 0.58 14.71 -5.52
CA ASP A 41 -0.21 15.77 -4.91
C ASP A 41 -1.19 16.36 -5.93
N LYS A 42 -0.68 16.70 -7.11
CA LYS A 42 -1.48 17.24 -8.21
C LYS A 42 -2.55 16.25 -8.68
N ALA A 43 -2.18 14.99 -8.87
CA ALA A 43 -3.12 13.96 -9.30
C ALA A 43 -4.22 13.73 -8.27
N TYR A 44 -3.91 13.82 -6.98
CA TYR A 44 -4.89 13.74 -5.91
C TYR A 44 -5.84 14.94 -5.92
N GLU A 45 -5.31 16.15 -6.01
CA GLU A 45 -6.11 17.39 -6.07
C GLU A 45 -7.05 17.41 -7.27
N GLU A 46 -6.59 16.92 -8.41
CA GLU A 46 -7.38 16.85 -9.65
C GLU A 46 -8.33 15.64 -9.69
N GLY A 47 -8.32 14.77 -8.68
CA GLY A 47 -9.22 13.63 -8.59
C GLY A 47 -8.84 12.42 -9.42
N TYR A 48 -7.61 12.33 -9.92
CA TYR A 48 -7.11 11.16 -10.66
C TYR A 48 -6.78 9.99 -9.75
N ILE A 49 -6.25 10.26 -8.55
CA ILE A 49 -6.01 9.22 -7.55
C ILE A 49 -6.84 9.52 -6.30
N SER A 50 -7.31 8.47 -5.65
CA SER A 50 -8.04 8.54 -4.38
C SER A 50 -7.13 8.23 -3.19
N GLY A 51 -6.15 7.39 -3.38
CA GLY A 51 -5.17 7.08 -2.34
C GLY A 51 -4.12 6.08 -2.81
N VAL A 52 -3.01 6.06 -2.10
CA VAL A 52 -1.92 5.10 -2.28
C VAL A 52 -1.64 4.44 -0.93
N PHE A 53 -1.61 3.12 -0.92
CA PHE A 53 -1.28 2.32 0.27
C PHE A 53 0.12 1.74 0.09
N GLY A 54 0.99 2.00 1.06
CA GLY A 54 2.35 1.47 1.07
C GLY A 54 2.70 0.88 2.42
N THR A 55 3.57 -0.12 2.45
CA THR A 55 3.99 -0.72 3.71
C THR A 55 5.09 0.10 4.38
N ASN A 56 5.39 -0.24 5.63
CA ASN A 56 6.49 0.34 6.40
C ASN A 56 7.80 -0.47 6.29
N LEU A 57 7.97 -1.24 5.20
CA LEU A 57 9.18 -2.04 4.97
C LEU A 57 10.36 -1.22 4.43
N THR A 58 10.14 0.01 4.01
CA THR A 58 11.19 0.92 3.55
C THR A 58 11.05 2.27 4.25
N TYR A 59 12.07 3.12 4.07
CA TYR A 59 12.02 4.48 4.61
C TYR A 59 10.85 5.27 4.00
N ARG A 60 10.13 5.95 4.87
CA ARG A 60 9.06 6.90 4.49
C ARG A 60 9.44 8.26 5.04
N SER A 61 9.52 9.26 4.15
CA SER A 61 9.83 10.62 4.59
C SER A 61 8.69 11.20 5.44
N PRO A 62 8.99 12.13 6.36
CA PRO A 62 7.94 12.84 7.09
C PRO A 62 6.93 13.51 6.16
N GLU A 63 7.38 14.07 5.05
CA GLU A 63 6.53 14.71 4.04
C GLU A 63 5.53 13.73 3.43
N LEU A 64 5.97 12.50 3.15
CA LEU A 64 5.07 11.46 2.63
C LEU A 64 4.00 11.08 3.64
N LEU A 65 4.39 10.90 4.90
CA LEU A 65 3.45 10.51 5.96
C LEU A 65 2.39 11.58 6.27
N GLU A 66 2.66 12.84 5.95
CA GLU A 66 1.71 13.95 6.10
C GLU A 66 0.73 14.06 4.93
N ARG A 67 0.95 13.37 3.82
CA ARG A 67 0.09 13.47 2.65
C ARG A 67 -1.27 12.82 2.88
N PRO A 68 -2.38 13.51 2.57
CA PRO A 68 -3.73 12.95 2.76
C PRO A 68 -4.03 11.76 1.85
N TRP A 69 -3.31 11.61 0.76
CA TRP A 69 -3.50 10.50 -0.18
C TRP A 69 -2.65 9.27 0.15
N PHE A 70 -1.66 9.38 1.06
CA PHE A 70 -0.79 8.26 1.42
C PHE A 70 -1.29 7.59 2.71
N HIS A 71 -1.43 6.27 2.66
CA HIS A 71 -1.87 5.45 3.79
C HIS A 71 -0.81 4.39 4.08
N GLU A 72 -0.22 4.44 5.25
CA GLU A 72 0.76 3.45 5.67
C GLU A 72 0.06 2.17 6.13
N VAL A 73 0.55 1.03 5.64
CA VAL A 73 0.16 -0.29 6.11
C VAL A 73 1.28 -0.84 6.98
N ASP A 74 1.04 -0.98 8.26
CA ASP A 74 2.01 -1.52 9.22
C ASP A 74 2.06 -3.05 9.12
N VAL A 75 3.18 -3.58 8.65
CA VAL A 75 3.41 -5.03 8.54
C VAL A 75 4.38 -5.56 9.59
N SER A 76 4.78 -4.74 10.57
CA SER A 76 5.74 -5.10 11.62
C SER A 76 5.32 -6.34 12.38
N LYS A 77 4.04 -6.49 12.66
CA LYS A 77 3.47 -7.65 13.33
C LYS A 77 3.75 -8.96 12.57
N TYR A 78 3.61 -8.94 11.26
CA TYR A 78 3.87 -10.11 10.43
C TYR A 78 5.35 -10.47 10.40
N ILE A 79 6.22 -9.48 10.32
CA ILE A 79 7.68 -9.70 10.42
C ILE A 79 8.04 -10.32 11.76
N ALA A 80 7.46 -9.83 12.86
CA ALA A 80 7.66 -10.40 14.19
C ALA A 80 7.21 -11.88 14.26
N TYR A 81 6.08 -12.23 13.65
CA TYR A 81 5.60 -13.61 13.57
C TYR A 81 6.55 -14.49 12.77
N PHE A 82 7.10 -14.01 11.66
CA PHE A 82 8.11 -14.75 10.89
C PHE A 82 9.34 -15.06 11.74
N ILE A 83 9.88 -14.04 12.40
CA ILE A 83 11.05 -14.19 13.28
C ILE A 83 10.78 -15.21 14.39
N ALA A 84 9.65 -15.10 15.06
CA ALA A 84 9.26 -16.01 16.12
C ALA A 84 9.10 -17.46 15.62
N SER A 85 8.47 -17.64 14.45
CA SER A 85 8.28 -18.96 13.84
C SER A 85 9.62 -19.62 13.52
N ILE A 86 10.56 -18.86 12.94
CA ILE A 86 11.90 -19.36 12.62
C ILE A 86 12.64 -19.75 13.91
N ASN A 87 12.59 -18.92 14.95
CA ASN A 87 13.27 -19.19 16.23
C ASN A 87 12.72 -20.41 16.95
N HIS A 88 11.46 -20.74 16.77
CA HIS A 88 10.80 -21.89 17.43
C HIS A 88 10.64 -23.11 16.51
N ASP A 89 11.26 -23.11 15.34
CA ASP A 89 11.12 -24.17 14.32
C ASP A 89 9.66 -24.52 13.99
N VAL A 90 8.78 -23.54 14.04
CA VAL A 90 7.36 -23.70 13.73
C VAL A 90 7.11 -23.34 12.27
N SER A 91 6.13 -24.00 11.66
CA SER A 91 5.74 -23.69 10.28
C SER A 91 5.24 -22.26 10.14
N ILE A 92 5.70 -21.56 9.11
CA ILE A 92 5.25 -20.20 8.77
C ILE A 92 4.00 -20.20 7.87
N SER A 93 3.50 -21.36 7.47
CA SER A 93 2.37 -21.47 6.56
C SER A 93 1.12 -20.75 7.06
N THR A 94 0.85 -20.81 8.35
CA THR A 94 -0.29 -20.12 8.98
C THR A 94 -0.16 -18.59 8.95
N VAL A 95 1.08 -18.08 8.94
CA VAL A 95 1.33 -16.63 8.82
C VAL A 95 1.14 -16.17 7.38
N LEU A 96 1.50 -17.04 6.41
CA LEU A 96 1.39 -16.75 4.98
C LEU A 96 -0.04 -16.89 4.45
N ASP A 97 -0.86 -17.75 5.09
CA ASP A 97 -2.23 -17.99 4.63
C ASP A 97 -3.18 -16.91 5.16
N PRO A 98 -3.74 -16.06 4.30
CA PRO A 98 -4.64 -15.00 4.73
C PRO A 98 -6.10 -15.43 4.90
N HIS A 99 -6.48 -16.66 4.51
CA HIS A 99 -7.89 -17.06 4.40
C HIS A 99 -8.66 -16.94 5.71
N GLU A 100 -8.13 -17.47 6.80
CA GLU A 100 -8.80 -17.40 8.09
C GLU A 100 -8.95 -15.97 8.60
N LYS A 101 -7.94 -15.13 8.37
CA LYS A 101 -8.00 -13.70 8.72
C LYS A 101 -9.04 -12.97 7.92
N ILE A 102 -9.10 -13.21 6.61
CA ILE A 102 -10.09 -12.62 5.73
C ILE A 102 -11.50 -12.98 6.17
N LYS A 103 -11.75 -14.27 6.47
CA LYS A 103 -13.04 -14.72 6.99
C LYS A 103 -13.42 -14.00 8.29
N THR A 104 -12.48 -13.91 9.25
CA THR A 104 -12.71 -13.24 10.51
C THR A 104 -13.04 -11.78 10.34
N LEU A 105 -12.31 -11.07 9.47
CA LEU A 105 -12.55 -9.66 9.19
C LEU A 105 -13.90 -9.44 8.51
N LEU A 106 -14.25 -10.27 7.55
CA LEU A 106 -15.55 -10.19 6.86
C LEU A 106 -16.71 -10.44 7.82
N SER A 107 -16.58 -11.41 8.73
CA SER A 107 -17.62 -11.71 9.73
C SER A 107 -17.89 -10.54 10.68
N LYS A 108 -16.89 -9.72 10.97
CA LYS A 108 -17.03 -8.53 11.83
C LYS A 108 -17.75 -7.37 11.15
N HIS A 109 -17.84 -7.39 9.84
CA HIS A 109 -18.48 -6.32 9.03
C HIS A 109 -19.87 -6.71 8.50
N GLN A 110 -20.34 -7.88 8.93
CA GLN A 110 -21.73 -8.34 8.68
C GLN A 110 -22.64 -8.02 9.89
#